data_afb830794d04defad1194a75eb602d49
#
_entry.id   afb830794d04defad1194a75eb602d49
#
_cell.length_a   1.000
_cell.length_b   1.000
_cell.length_c   1.000
_cell.angle_alpha   90.00
_cell.angle_beta   90.00
_cell.angle_gamma   90.00
#
_symmetry.space_group_name_H-M   'P 1'
#
loop_
_entity.id
_entity.type
_entity.pdbx_description
1 polymer ?
#
loop_
_entity_poly.entity_id
_entity_poly.type
_entity_poly.pdbx_seq_one_letter_code
_entity_poly.pdbx_strand_id
1 'polypeptide(L)'
;MIAVLLQLQPMQMIREDYDRAGVNTHPYEFRTMPVTQAPKGYEPVYISHYGRHGSRTDWGLGNYTYVIEILEKAEKEGLLTEEGKELLNETRAVAEVHHGADGHLTRLGEWEHRELADRMFDNYPQVFKKGSGLIRVESSTVHRCLVSMANFTGELIRLRPGLRFEIDSDDVIMKYVSDHPSEHIHKASGIMLEPLKKVPTDTVQVMKNLFTDPVAARKIVDNIDKFQEKIWGVARIARSSGIDANVYRHLPEDVIYKWWDYNNRELYIRQCNSVEFGAERMKSIRPLVNDIVKKADEALSTGRYSADLKFGHDYPLLSLASYLHLSGVGDVVSFDEIPTRWNDPMNIPLASNLQIIFYRSKKSQDILVKFVYNDEERTIAGLEPVSGVYYKWNDVKNFVNDRRD
;
A
#
# COMPACT_ATOMS: atom_id res chain seq x y z
N MET A 1 -11.91 24.16 17.35
CA MET A 1 -12.06 24.47 15.89
C MET A 1 -11.04 23.70 15.03
N ILE A 2 -9.93 23.18 15.56
CA ILE A 2 -8.93 22.38 14.82
C ILE A 2 -9.35 20.91 14.69
N ALA A 3 -10.11 20.36 15.61
CA ALA A 3 -10.56 18.96 15.58
C ALA A 3 -11.66 18.64 14.55
N VAL A 4 -12.37 19.64 14.04
CA VAL A 4 -13.45 19.45 13.05
C VAL A 4 -12.91 19.40 11.60
N LEU A 5 -11.70 19.89 11.35
CA LEU A 5 -11.03 19.85 10.04
C LEU A 5 -10.32 18.53 9.72
N LEU A 6 -10.19 17.63 10.70
CA LEU A 6 -9.52 16.32 10.55
C LEU A 6 -10.48 15.17 10.24
N GLN A 7 -11.78 15.40 10.17
CA GLN A 7 -12.78 14.45 9.69
C GLN A 7 -13.24 14.83 8.27
N LEU A 8 -12.33 14.80 7.31
CA LEU A 8 -12.79 14.53 5.94
C LEU A 8 -13.55 13.22 6.03
N GLN A 9 -14.88 13.27 5.87
CA GLN A 9 -15.67 12.04 5.86
C GLN A 9 -15.06 11.13 4.77
N PRO A 10 -14.86 9.82 4.99
CA PRO A 10 -14.26 8.92 4.00
C PRO A 10 -14.86 9.08 2.60
N MET A 11 -16.18 9.32 2.51
CA MET A 11 -16.84 9.58 1.24
C MET A 11 -16.43 10.88 0.55
N GLN A 12 -16.02 11.92 1.27
CA GLN A 12 -15.50 13.12 0.62
C GLN A 12 -14.19 12.82 -0.09
N MET A 13 -13.28 12.12 0.57
CA MET A 13 -12.01 11.67 0.02
C MET A 13 -12.20 10.77 -1.21
N ILE A 14 -13.17 9.83 -1.15
CA ILE A 14 -13.51 8.93 -2.25
C ILE A 14 -14.10 9.72 -3.44
N ARG A 15 -14.94 10.72 -3.20
CA ARG A 15 -15.52 11.57 -4.27
C ARG A 15 -14.48 12.43 -5.00
N GLU A 16 -13.36 12.76 -4.35
CA GLU A 16 -12.26 13.47 -5.01
C GLU A 16 -11.54 12.55 -6.02
N ASP A 17 -11.38 11.27 -5.69
CA ASP A 17 -10.85 10.23 -6.55
C ASP A 17 -11.43 8.86 -6.13
N TYR A 18 -12.30 8.29 -6.97
CA TYR A 18 -12.96 7.01 -6.67
C TYR A 18 -11.99 5.82 -6.57
N ASP A 19 -10.79 5.90 -7.17
CA ASP A 19 -9.79 4.84 -7.04
C ASP A 19 -9.36 4.63 -5.58
N ARG A 20 -9.45 5.66 -4.74
CA ARG A 20 -9.18 5.60 -3.30
C ARG A 20 -10.10 4.62 -2.55
N ALA A 21 -11.28 4.32 -3.12
CA ALA A 21 -12.16 3.28 -2.58
C ALA A 21 -11.54 1.87 -2.69
N GLY A 22 -10.57 1.68 -3.58
CA GLY A 22 -9.83 0.42 -3.73
C GLY A 22 -8.89 0.08 -2.58
N VAL A 23 -8.67 0.99 -1.64
CA VAL A 23 -7.79 0.88 -0.47
C VAL A 23 -6.37 0.44 -0.87
N ASN A 24 -6.04 -0.84 -0.70
CA ASN A 24 -4.72 -1.37 -1.06
C ASN A 24 -4.53 -1.74 -2.55
N THR A 25 -5.50 -1.45 -3.40
CA THR A 25 -5.38 -1.58 -4.86
C THR A 25 -5.36 -0.23 -5.58
N HIS A 26 -5.44 0.85 -4.80
CA HIS A 26 -5.25 2.22 -5.29
C HIS A 26 -3.81 2.39 -5.82
N PRO A 27 -3.60 2.90 -7.05
CA PRO A 27 -2.27 3.24 -7.55
C PRO A 27 -1.57 4.31 -6.71
N TYR A 28 -0.26 4.38 -6.79
CA TYR A 28 0.52 5.36 -6.03
C TYR A 28 0.25 6.79 -6.48
N GLU A 29 -0.14 7.66 -5.55
CA GLU A 29 -0.25 9.10 -5.80
C GLU A 29 1.07 9.79 -5.43
N PHE A 30 1.86 10.16 -6.42
CA PHE A 30 3.09 10.91 -6.19
C PHE A 30 2.80 12.32 -5.68
N ARG A 31 3.34 12.66 -4.50
CA ARG A 31 3.17 13.97 -3.88
C ARG A 31 4.49 14.73 -3.87
N THR A 32 4.42 16.05 -4.04
CA THR A 32 5.56 16.93 -3.79
C THR A 32 5.44 17.47 -2.38
N MET A 33 6.29 16.98 -1.49
CA MET A 33 6.31 17.43 -0.10
C MET A 33 7.60 18.24 0.17
N PRO A 34 7.51 19.32 0.96
CA PRO A 34 8.70 20.01 1.43
C PRO A 34 9.56 19.05 2.26
N VAL A 35 10.83 18.92 1.91
CA VAL A 35 11.78 18.11 2.69
C VAL A 35 12.38 18.99 3.75
N THR A 36 12.19 18.64 5.04
CA THR A 36 12.85 19.33 6.16
C THR A 36 14.36 19.23 6.02
N GLN A 37 15.04 20.38 6.04
CA GLN A 37 16.49 20.42 5.92
C GLN A 37 17.18 19.77 7.12
N ALA A 38 18.26 19.05 6.85
CA ALA A 38 19.06 18.44 7.90
C ALA A 38 19.68 19.50 8.83
N PRO A 39 19.81 19.20 10.13
CA PRO A 39 20.55 20.06 11.05
C PRO A 39 21.94 20.40 10.53
N LYS A 40 22.41 21.62 10.82
CA LYS A 40 23.67 22.16 10.28
C LYS A 40 24.85 21.20 10.44
N GLY A 41 25.45 20.82 9.33
CA GLY A 41 26.63 19.96 9.29
C GLY A 41 26.32 18.47 9.20
N TYR A 42 25.04 18.08 9.13
CA TYR A 42 24.63 16.71 8.86
C TYR A 42 24.34 16.53 7.37
N GLU A 43 24.86 15.43 6.81
CA GLU A 43 24.60 15.01 5.42
C GLU A 43 24.04 13.57 5.43
N PRO A 44 23.14 13.23 4.49
CA PRO A 44 22.66 11.87 4.36
C PRO A 44 23.78 10.94 3.89
N VAL A 45 23.93 9.79 4.55
CA VAL A 45 25.02 8.84 4.29
C VAL A 45 24.56 7.43 3.95
N TYR A 46 23.31 7.07 4.34
CA TYR A 46 22.76 5.73 4.14
C TYR A 46 21.25 5.77 4.13
N ILE A 47 20.62 4.88 3.35
CA ILE A 47 19.17 4.71 3.28
C ILE A 47 18.83 3.24 3.52
N SER A 48 17.88 2.97 4.43
CA SER A 48 17.17 1.70 4.51
C SER A 48 15.78 1.87 3.97
N HIS A 49 15.41 1.09 2.96
CA HIS A 49 14.13 1.17 2.25
C HIS A 49 13.37 -0.14 2.36
N TYR A 50 12.07 -0.07 2.60
CA TYR A 50 11.13 -1.16 2.39
C TYR A 50 10.03 -0.70 1.45
N GLY A 51 9.90 -1.33 0.28
CA GLY A 51 8.88 -1.03 -0.72
C GLY A 51 7.92 -2.20 -0.92
N ARG A 52 6.64 -1.90 -1.04
CA ARG A 52 5.61 -2.78 -1.59
C ARG A 52 5.76 -2.86 -3.10
N HIS A 53 5.39 -3.99 -3.73
CA HIS A 53 5.28 -4.09 -5.19
C HIS A 53 4.33 -3.01 -5.75
N GLY A 54 4.51 -2.62 -7.01
CA GLY A 54 3.70 -1.63 -7.72
C GLY A 54 2.34 -2.17 -8.19
N SER A 55 1.66 -1.35 -8.99
CA SER A 55 0.38 -1.64 -9.62
C SER A 55 0.40 -2.96 -10.38
N ARG A 56 -0.67 -3.75 -10.26
CA ARG A 56 -0.77 -5.13 -10.71
C ARG A 56 -2.17 -5.48 -11.17
N THR A 57 -2.29 -6.58 -11.89
CA THR A 57 -3.56 -7.24 -12.18
C THR A 57 -4.15 -7.94 -10.94
N ASP A 58 -5.41 -8.34 -10.99
CA ASP A 58 -6.05 -9.08 -9.89
C ASP A 58 -5.46 -10.51 -9.76
N TRP A 59 -5.88 -11.25 -8.73
CA TRP A 59 -5.43 -12.61 -8.43
C TRP A 59 -6.08 -13.69 -9.28
N GLY A 60 -7.12 -13.34 -10.05
CA GLY A 60 -7.84 -14.25 -10.91
C GLY A 60 -9.01 -13.57 -11.62
N LEU A 61 -9.55 -14.26 -12.60
CA LEU A 61 -10.60 -13.73 -13.50
C LEU A 61 -12.02 -13.70 -12.88
N GLY A 62 -12.21 -14.25 -11.67
CA GLY A 62 -13.54 -14.53 -11.13
C GLY A 62 -14.48 -13.33 -10.99
N ASN A 63 -13.94 -12.12 -10.74
CA ASN A 63 -14.76 -10.91 -10.69
C ASN A 63 -15.24 -10.53 -12.09
N TYR A 64 -14.35 -10.53 -13.08
CA TYR A 64 -14.66 -10.17 -14.46
C TYR A 64 -15.63 -11.16 -15.11
N THR A 65 -15.32 -12.45 -14.99
CA THR A 65 -16.15 -13.52 -15.58
C THR A 65 -17.59 -13.44 -15.10
N TYR A 66 -17.80 -13.25 -13.80
CA TYR A 66 -19.14 -13.16 -13.23
C TYR A 66 -19.92 -11.95 -13.78
N VAL A 67 -19.30 -10.77 -13.84
CA VAL A 67 -19.93 -9.55 -14.36
C VAL A 67 -20.21 -9.68 -15.85
N ILE A 68 -19.23 -10.17 -16.63
CA ILE A 68 -19.35 -10.35 -18.09
C ILE A 68 -20.48 -11.32 -18.41
N GLU A 69 -20.55 -12.50 -17.77
CA GLU A 69 -21.58 -13.52 -18.01
C GLU A 69 -22.99 -12.98 -17.78
N ILE A 70 -23.20 -12.20 -16.71
CA ILE A 70 -24.51 -11.58 -16.42
C ILE A 70 -24.88 -10.56 -17.49
N LEU A 71 -23.95 -9.64 -17.81
CA LEU A 71 -24.23 -8.56 -18.74
C LEU A 71 -24.38 -9.08 -20.19
N GLU A 72 -23.60 -10.06 -20.62
CA GLU A 72 -23.75 -10.69 -21.96
C GLU A 72 -25.10 -11.42 -22.09
N LYS A 73 -25.57 -12.08 -21.01
CA LYS A 73 -26.88 -12.69 -21.02
C LYS A 73 -27.99 -11.66 -21.14
N ALA A 74 -27.87 -10.55 -20.40
CA ALA A 74 -28.82 -9.44 -20.50
C ALA A 74 -28.77 -8.74 -21.87
N GLU A 75 -27.57 -8.59 -22.46
CA GLU A 75 -27.40 -8.03 -23.80
C GLU A 75 -28.13 -8.86 -24.86
N LYS A 76 -27.96 -10.19 -24.84
CA LYS A 76 -28.65 -11.12 -25.75
C LYS A 76 -30.19 -11.05 -25.64
N GLU A 77 -30.72 -10.74 -24.47
CA GLU A 77 -32.17 -10.57 -24.23
C GLU A 77 -32.63 -9.11 -24.50
N GLY A 78 -31.72 -8.18 -24.90
CA GLY A 78 -32.06 -6.78 -25.17
C GLY A 78 -32.38 -5.96 -23.92
N LEU A 79 -31.90 -6.40 -22.77
CA LEU A 79 -32.22 -5.82 -21.46
C LEU A 79 -31.19 -4.80 -20.94
N LEU A 80 -30.06 -4.55 -21.66
CA LEU A 80 -29.07 -3.59 -21.21
C LEU A 80 -29.46 -2.15 -21.58
N THR A 81 -29.24 -1.22 -20.65
CA THR A 81 -29.13 0.22 -20.95
C THR A 81 -27.81 0.52 -21.62
N GLU A 82 -27.62 1.75 -22.09
CA GLU A 82 -26.29 2.18 -22.57
C GLU A 82 -25.24 2.11 -21.47
N GLU A 83 -25.58 2.47 -20.24
CA GLU A 83 -24.70 2.33 -19.07
C GLU A 83 -24.32 0.86 -18.81
N GLY A 84 -25.26 -0.07 -18.94
CA GLY A 84 -24.97 -1.50 -18.83
C GLY A 84 -24.03 -2.02 -19.92
N LYS A 85 -24.15 -1.50 -21.16
CA LYS A 85 -23.20 -1.83 -22.25
C LYS A 85 -21.81 -1.23 -22.00
N GLU A 86 -21.73 -0.01 -21.46
CA GLU A 86 -20.47 0.61 -21.07
C GLU A 86 -19.76 -0.23 -20.00
N LEU A 87 -20.45 -0.61 -18.92
CA LEU A 87 -19.91 -1.49 -17.89
C LEU A 87 -19.39 -2.82 -18.47
N LEU A 88 -20.13 -3.44 -19.39
CA LEU A 88 -19.69 -4.67 -20.06
C LEU A 88 -18.37 -4.46 -20.81
N ASN A 89 -18.28 -3.38 -21.60
CA ASN A 89 -17.08 -3.07 -22.38
C ASN A 89 -15.87 -2.75 -21.49
N GLU A 90 -16.06 -1.99 -20.43
CA GLU A 90 -15.01 -1.68 -19.44
C GLU A 90 -14.54 -2.94 -18.72
N THR A 91 -15.47 -3.81 -18.29
CA THR A 91 -15.11 -5.08 -17.65
C THR A 91 -14.32 -5.99 -18.59
N ARG A 92 -14.70 -6.07 -19.87
CA ARG A 92 -13.95 -6.81 -20.90
C ARG A 92 -12.54 -6.26 -21.08
N ALA A 93 -12.38 -4.93 -21.12
CA ALA A 93 -11.07 -4.30 -21.25
C ALA A 93 -10.14 -4.64 -20.08
N VAL A 94 -10.64 -4.61 -18.85
CA VAL A 94 -9.87 -5.03 -17.67
C VAL A 94 -9.51 -6.51 -17.72
N ALA A 95 -10.46 -7.37 -18.09
CA ALA A 95 -10.26 -8.81 -18.23
C ALA A 95 -9.21 -9.16 -19.30
N GLU A 96 -9.18 -8.44 -20.41
CA GLU A 96 -8.20 -8.65 -21.49
C GLU A 96 -6.77 -8.35 -21.05
N VAL A 97 -6.55 -7.26 -20.30
CA VAL A 97 -5.22 -6.95 -19.73
C VAL A 97 -4.78 -8.03 -18.74
N HIS A 98 -5.73 -8.60 -18.01
CA HIS A 98 -5.43 -9.61 -16.99
C HIS A 98 -5.12 -10.99 -17.60
N HIS A 99 -5.59 -11.29 -18.80
CA HIS A 99 -5.55 -12.64 -19.36
C HIS A 99 -4.17 -13.32 -19.23
N GLY A 100 -4.09 -14.41 -18.46
CA GLY A 100 -2.85 -15.15 -18.18
C GLY A 100 -1.83 -14.43 -17.28
N ALA A 101 -2.19 -13.32 -16.65
CA ALA A 101 -1.29 -12.48 -15.86
C ALA A 101 -1.76 -12.29 -14.40
N ASP A 102 -2.17 -13.38 -13.73
CA ASP A 102 -2.68 -13.35 -12.34
C ASP A 102 -1.67 -12.71 -11.38
N GLY A 103 -2.03 -11.55 -10.80
CA GLY A 103 -1.20 -10.83 -9.84
C GLY A 103 0.14 -10.31 -10.38
N HIS A 104 0.28 -10.20 -11.71
CA HIS A 104 1.49 -9.68 -12.33
C HIS A 104 1.56 -8.16 -12.25
N LEU A 105 2.79 -7.64 -12.13
CA LEU A 105 3.04 -6.20 -12.21
C LEU A 105 2.60 -5.67 -13.58
N THR A 106 1.95 -4.50 -13.58
CA THR A 106 1.55 -3.83 -14.83
C THR A 106 2.59 -2.79 -15.26
N ARG A 107 2.42 -2.22 -16.47
CA ARG A 107 3.28 -1.11 -16.95
C ARG A 107 3.21 0.11 -16.03
N LEU A 108 2.06 0.35 -15.41
CA LEU A 108 1.91 1.37 -14.37
C LEU A 108 2.81 1.05 -13.17
N GLY A 109 2.78 -0.19 -12.67
CA GLY A 109 3.62 -0.61 -11.55
C GLY A 109 5.13 -0.57 -11.86
N GLU A 110 5.53 -0.87 -13.09
CA GLU A 110 6.90 -0.69 -13.55
C GLU A 110 7.32 0.80 -13.49
N TRP A 111 6.45 1.69 -13.99
CA TRP A 111 6.68 3.13 -13.97
C TRP A 111 6.74 3.68 -12.54
N GLU A 112 5.82 3.27 -11.66
CA GLU A 112 5.81 3.67 -10.25
C GLU A 112 7.17 3.42 -9.58
N HIS A 113 7.77 2.25 -9.81
CA HIS A 113 9.07 1.92 -9.21
C HIS A 113 10.25 2.67 -9.83
N ARG A 114 10.20 2.99 -11.11
CA ARG A 114 11.20 3.88 -11.73
C ARG A 114 11.12 5.29 -11.17
N GLU A 115 9.91 5.84 -11.04
CA GLU A 115 9.68 7.16 -10.49
C GLU A 115 10.11 7.24 -9.02
N LEU A 116 9.83 6.22 -8.19
CA LEU A 116 10.30 6.16 -6.80
C LEU A 116 11.82 6.14 -6.70
N ALA A 117 12.50 5.44 -7.60
CA ALA A 117 13.97 5.41 -7.64
C ALA A 117 14.57 6.76 -8.04
N ASP A 118 13.99 7.41 -9.05
CA ASP A 118 14.38 8.74 -9.52
C ASP A 118 14.27 9.77 -8.38
N ARG A 119 13.11 9.81 -7.70
CA ARG A 119 12.86 10.67 -6.54
C ARG A 119 13.80 10.40 -5.37
N MET A 120 14.07 9.14 -5.05
CA MET A 120 15.03 8.78 -3.99
C MET A 120 16.42 9.29 -4.33
N PHE A 121 16.86 9.17 -5.58
CA PHE A 121 18.14 9.64 -6.05
C PHE A 121 18.23 11.19 -6.00
N ASP A 122 17.18 11.87 -6.42
CA ASP A 122 17.13 13.34 -6.46
C ASP A 122 17.05 13.95 -5.06
N ASN A 123 16.32 13.33 -4.14
CA ASN A 123 16.22 13.81 -2.76
C ASN A 123 17.49 13.55 -1.95
N TYR A 124 18.23 12.47 -2.25
CA TYR A 124 19.40 12.05 -1.46
C TYR A 124 20.63 11.74 -2.34
N PRO A 125 21.04 12.64 -3.26
CA PRO A 125 22.11 12.35 -4.21
C PRO A 125 23.45 12.07 -3.53
N GLN A 126 23.67 12.58 -2.31
CA GLN A 126 24.90 12.36 -1.55
C GLN A 126 25.12 10.88 -1.23
N VAL A 127 24.06 10.13 -0.89
CA VAL A 127 24.11 8.70 -0.59
C VAL A 127 24.65 7.91 -1.77
N PHE A 128 24.21 8.26 -2.98
CA PHE A 128 24.59 7.56 -4.20
C PHE A 128 25.90 8.08 -4.84
N LYS A 129 26.16 9.39 -4.77
CA LYS A 129 27.31 10.02 -5.42
C LYS A 129 28.59 10.01 -4.57
N LYS A 130 28.46 10.10 -3.23
CA LYS A 130 29.60 10.16 -2.30
C LYS A 130 29.81 8.84 -1.53
N GLY A 131 28.83 7.97 -1.46
CA GLY A 131 28.89 6.69 -0.75
C GLY A 131 29.73 5.63 -1.48
N SER A 132 29.79 4.42 -0.95
CA SER A 132 30.53 3.28 -1.51
C SER A 132 30.06 2.89 -2.92
N GLY A 133 28.83 3.22 -3.26
CA GLY A 133 28.15 2.78 -4.47
C GLY A 133 27.73 1.32 -4.47
N LEU A 134 27.90 0.62 -3.34
CA LEU A 134 27.41 -0.74 -3.14
C LEU A 134 26.06 -0.68 -2.43
N ILE A 135 25.06 -1.39 -2.98
CA ILE A 135 23.68 -1.45 -2.48
C ILE A 135 23.31 -2.91 -2.27
N ARG A 136 22.80 -3.23 -1.08
CA ARG A 136 22.22 -4.56 -0.81
C ARG A 136 20.74 -4.52 -1.15
N VAL A 137 20.26 -5.54 -1.85
CA VAL A 137 18.88 -5.62 -2.34
C VAL A 137 18.28 -6.96 -1.99
N GLU A 138 17.13 -6.97 -1.38
CA GLU A 138 16.39 -8.17 -1.01
C GLU A 138 14.96 -8.09 -1.51
N SER A 139 14.45 -9.18 -2.07
CA SER A 139 13.08 -9.23 -2.58
C SER A 139 12.35 -10.48 -2.13
N SER A 140 11.02 -10.36 -1.99
CA SER A 140 10.13 -11.50 -2.03
C SER A 140 10.33 -12.27 -3.34
N THR A 141 10.25 -13.61 -3.30
CA THR A 141 10.34 -14.47 -4.48
C THR A 141 9.14 -14.34 -5.43
N VAL A 142 8.12 -13.60 -5.00
CA VAL A 142 6.91 -13.38 -5.80
C VAL A 142 7.21 -12.47 -6.99
N HIS A 143 6.81 -12.93 -8.20
CA HIS A 143 7.11 -12.29 -9.48
C HIS A 143 6.99 -10.77 -9.48
N ARG A 144 5.86 -10.21 -9.02
CA ARG A 144 5.64 -8.75 -9.00
C ARG A 144 6.64 -7.99 -8.14
N CYS A 145 7.14 -8.58 -7.05
CA CYS A 145 8.17 -7.96 -6.21
C CYS A 145 9.53 -7.96 -6.91
N LEU A 146 9.89 -9.06 -7.57
CA LEU A 146 11.12 -9.17 -8.36
C LEU A 146 11.12 -8.17 -9.53
N VAL A 147 10.00 -8.01 -10.24
CA VAL A 147 9.90 -7.05 -11.34
C VAL A 147 9.89 -5.61 -10.83
N SER A 148 9.27 -5.33 -9.68
CA SER A 148 9.35 -4.03 -9.00
C SER A 148 10.79 -3.68 -8.64
N MET A 149 11.52 -4.62 -8.01
CA MET A 149 12.93 -4.51 -7.68
C MET A 149 13.78 -4.22 -8.92
N ALA A 150 13.56 -4.97 -10.01
CA ALA A 150 14.32 -4.81 -11.25
C ALA A 150 14.13 -3.43 -11.89
N ASN A 151 12.89 -2.90 -11.89
CA ASN A 151 12.61 -1.55 -12.40
C ASN A 151 13.26 -0.47 -11.52
N PHE A 152 13.18 -0.60 -10.20
CA PHE A 152 13.78 0.35 -9.26
C PHE A 152 15.31 0.37 -9.39
N THR A 153 15.96 -0.80 -9.35
CA THR A 153 17.42 -0.91 -9.43
C THR A 153 17.94 -0.53 -10.82
N GLY A 154 17.20 -0.89 -11.87
CA GLY A 154 17.51 -0.49 -13.25
C GLY A 154 17.52 1.02 -13.43
N GLU A 155 16.57 1.72 -12.82
CA GLU A 155 16.52 3.18 -12.83
C GLU A 155 17.71 3.81 -12.08
N LEU A 156 18.07 3.28 -10.90
CA LEU A 156 19.26 3.75 -10.19
C LEU A 156 20.54 3.55 -11.00
N ILE A 157 20.66 2.45 -11.77
CA ILE A 157 21.81 2.23 -12.70
C ILE A 157 21.79 3.28 -13.82
N ARG A 158 20.63 3.58 -14.38
CA ARG A 158 20.48 4.62 -15.42
C ARG A 158 20.98 5.98 -14.92
N LEU A 159 20.63 6.34 -13.67
CA LEU A 159 21.01 7.60 -13.05
C LEU A 159 22.49 7.64 -12.64
N ARG A 160 23.03 6.51 -12.23
CA ARG A 160 24.45 6.34 -11.87
C ARG A 160 25.01 4.98 -12.28
N PRO A 161 25.61 4.84 -13.46
CA PRO A 161 26.11 3.56 -14.00
C PRO A 161 27.21 2.88 -13.14
N GLY A 162 27.82 3.57 -12.18
CA GLY A 162 28.84 3.00 -11.28
C GLY A 162 28.31 2.31 -10.03
N LEU A 163 26.97 2.24 -9.84
CA LEU A 163 26.37 1.54 -8.73
C LEU A 163 26.54 0.01 -8.90
N ARG A 164 26.73 -0.69 -7.78
CA ARG A 164 26.85 -2.14 -7.72
C ARG A 164 25.79 -2.69 -6.76
N PHE A 165 25.22 -3.84 -7.08
CA PHE A 165 24.15 -4.44 -6.33
C PHE A 165 24.51 -5.85 -5.88
N GLU A 166 24.32 -6.13 -4.58
CA GLU A 166 24.26 -7.49 -4.03
C GLU A 166 22.78 -7.82 -3.89
N ILE A 167 22.26 -8.69 -4.77
CA ILE A 167 20.84 -9.01 -4.87
C ILE A 167 20.58 -10.41 -4.35
N ASP A 168 19.58 -10.55 -3.49
CA ASP A 168 19.14 -11.83 -2.95
C ASP A 168 17.61 -11.94 -2.86
N SER A 169 17.10 -13.18 -2.99
CA SER A 169 15.69 -13.51 -2.91
C SER A 169 15.53 -14.99 -2.59
N ASP A 170 15.30 -15.33 -1.33
CA ASP A 170 15.24 -16.70 -0.85
C ASP A 170 14.16 -16.91 0.25
N ASP A 171 14.05 -18.16 0.73
CA ASP A 171 13.10 -18.54 1.76
C ASP A 171 13.39 -17.90 3.14
N VAL A 172 14.62 -17.45 3.39
CA VAL A 172 14.98 -16.77 4.64
C VAL A 172 14.46 -15.34 4.59
N ILE A 173 14.66 -14.67 3.46
CA ILE A 173 14.16 -13.32 3.19
C ILE A 173 12.61 -13.32 3.22
N MET A 174 11.97 -14.33 2.65
CA MET A 174 10.50 -14.49 2.67
C MET A 174 9.91 -14.47 4.08
N LYS A 175 10.61 -14.94 5.10
CA LYS A 175 10.14 -14.96 6.49
C LYS A 175 9.85 -13.58 7.06
N TYR A 176 10.45 -12.52 6.50
CA TYR A 176 10.24 -11.15 6.99
C TYR A 176 9.73 -10.17 5.94
N VAL A 177 9.95 -10.41 4.63
CA VAL A 177 9.35 -9.56 3.59
C VAL A 177 7.97 -10.01 3.14
N SER A 178 7.52 -11.20 3.61
CA SER A 178 6.21 -11.80 3.34
C SER A 178 5.58 -12.37 4.61
N ASP A 179 5.76 -11.69 5.75
CA ASP A 179 5.21 -12.11 7.05
C ASP A 179 3.70 -11.84 7.13
N HIS A 180 2.92 -12.90 7.23
CA HIS A 180 1.46 -12.87 7.29
C HIS A 180 0.94 -12.83 8.74
N PRO A 181 -0.28 -12.28 8.98
CA PRO A 181 -0.93 -12.40 10.28
C PRO A 181 -1.20 -13.87 10.61
N SER A 182 -1.20 -14.17 11.92
CA SER A 182 -1.47 -15.51 12.41
C SER A 182 -2.87 -16.02 12.00
N GLU A 183 -3.06 -17.33 12.04
CA GLU A 183 -4.36 -17.96 11.81
C GLU A 183 -5.41 -17.48 12.84
N HIS A 184 -4.98 -17.21 14.07
CA HIS A 184 -5.83 -16.66 15.12
C HIS A 184 -6.36 -15.27 14.73
N ILE A 185 -5.49 -14.33 14.34
CA ILE A 185 -5.88 -13.00 13.86
C ILE A 185 -6.83 -13.13 12.66
N HIS A 186 -6.54 -14.03 11.73
CA HIS A 186 -7.36 -14.21 10.52
C HIS A 186 -8.78 -14.68 10.86
N LYS A 187 -8.93 -15.67 11.74
CA LYS A 187 -10.22 -16.20 12.16
C LYS A 187 -11.02 -15.20 12.99
N ALA A 188 -10.37 -14.61 14.02
CA ALA A 188 -11.05 -13.69 14.93
C ALA A 188 -11.48 -12.40 14.22
N SER A 189 -10.62 -11.79 13.39
CA SER A 189 -11.00 -10.63 12.59
C SER A 189 -12.09 -10.93 11.58
N GLY A 190 -12.10 -12.13 10.98
CA GLY A 190 -13.17 -12.58 10.08
C GLY A 190 -14.56 -12.54 10.73
N ILE A 191 -14.67 -12.94 12.00
CA ILE A 191 -15.92 -12.86 12.76
C ILE A 191 -16.36 -11.40 12.94
N MET A 192 -15.42 -10.49 13.23
CA MET A 192 -15.73 -9.07 13.41
C MET A 192 -16.14 -8.37 12.11
N LEU A 193 -15.59 -8.81 10.98
CA LEU A 193 -15.87 -8.25 9.65
C LEU A 193 -17.19 -8.77 9.04
N GLU A 194 -17.65 -9.94 9.45
CA GLU A 194 -18.82 -10.59 8.83
C GLU A 194 -20.11 -9.75 8.84
N PRO A 195 -20.43 -8.96 9.91
CA PRO A 195 -21.59 -8.08 9.89
C PRO A 195 -21.54 -7.00 8.80
N LEU A 196 -20.35 -6.51 8.44
CA LEU A 196 -20.19 -5.46 7.42
C LEU A 196 -20.63 -5.92 6.02
N LYS A 197 -20.43 -7.21 5.70
CA LYS A 197 -20.90 -7.79 4.44
C LYS A 197 -22.42 -7.77 4.31
N LYS A 198 -23.15 -7.75 5.44
CA LYS A 198 -24.61 -7.80 5.52
C LYS A 198 -25.25 -6.41 5.58
N VAL A 199 -24.46 -5.34 5.58
CA VAL A 199 -24.99 -3.97 5.52
C VAL A 199 -25.79 -3.81 4.23
N PRO A 200 -27.09 -3.42 4.28
CA PRO A 200 -27.91 -3.21 3.10
C PRO A 200 -27.39 -2.09 2.23
N THR A 201 -27.55 -2.23 0.92
CA THR A 201 -27.17 -1.21 -0.09
C THR A 201 -28.30 -0.99 -1.09
N ASP A 202 -28.23 0.09 -1.87
CA ASP A 202 -29.24 0.40 -2.88
C ASP A 202 -29.15 -0.53 -4.09
N THR A 203 -29.83 -1.66 -4.00
CA THR A 203 -29.96 -2.63 -5.09
C THR A 203 -30.89 -2.17 -6.21
N VAL A 204 -31.80 -1.23 -5.92
CA VAL A 204 -32.77 -0.74 -6.89
C VAL A 204 -32.10 0.18 -7.90
N GLN A 205 -31.22 1.06 -7.43
CA GLN A 205 -30.48 2.01 -8.28
C GLN A 205 -29.61 1.29 -9.29
N VAL A 206 -28.84 0.28 -8.87
CA VAL A 206 -28.00 -0.52 -9.78
C VAL A 206 -28.81 -1.20 -10.87
N MET A 207 -29.92 -1.84 -10.48
CA MET A 207 -30.79 -2.52 -11.45
C MET A 207 -31.43 -1.54 -12.45
N LYS A 208 -31.83 -0.34 -12.03
CA LYS A 208 -32.38 0.70 -12.93
C LYS A 208 -31.33 1.31 -13.85
N ASN A 209 -30.12 1.48 -13.37
CA ASN A 209 -29.06 2.07 -14.19
C ASN A 209 -28.61 1.13 -15.30
N LEU A 210 -28.46 -0.16 -15.00
CA LEU A 210 -27.85 -1.13 -15.90
C LEU A 210 -28.86 -1.85 -16.82
N PHE A 211 -30.16 -1.91 -16.42
CA PHE A 211 -31.14 -2.70 -17.15
C PHE A 211 -32.39 -1.90 -17.54
N THR A 212 -32.83 -2.07 -18.79
CA THR A 212 -34.04 -1.43 -19.34
C THR A 212 -35.33 -1.94 -18.70
N ASP A 213 -35.36 -3.21 -18.30
CA ASP A 213 -36.39 -3.85 -17.50
C ASP A 213 -35.79 -4.53 -16.26
N PRO A 214 -35.73 -3.83 -15.12
CA PRO A 214 -35.17 -4.37 -13.88
C PRO A 214 -35.91 -5.63 -13.37
N VAL A 215 -37.19 -5.78 -13.67
CA VAL A 215 -37.98 -6.96 -13.23
C VAL A 215 -37.60 -8.20 -14.06
N ALA A 216 -37.48 -8.04 -15.38
CA ALA A 216 -37.00 -9.11 -16.24
C ALA A 216 -35.56 -9.49 -15.92
N ALA A 217 -34.71 -8.50 -15.69
CA ALA A 217 -33.28 -8.69 -15.36
C ALA A 217 -33.07 -9.48 -14.05
N ARG A 218 -34.01 -9.46 -13.10
CA ARG A 218 -33.97 -10.29 -11.87
C ARG A 218 -33.89 -11.80 -12.14
N LYS A 219 -34.28 -12.24 -13.31
CA LYS A 219 -34.14 -13.65 -13.70
C LYS A 219 -32.71 -14.01 -14.13
N ILE A 220 -31.90 -12.99 -14.44
CA ILE A 220 -30.50 -13.11 -14.84
C ILE A 220 -29.59 -12.83 -13.63
N VAL A 221 -29.90 -11.75 -12.88
CA VAL A 221 -29.19 -11.35 -11.67
C VAL A 221 -29.92 -11.96 -10.47
N ASP A 222 -29.55 -13.18 -10.10
CA ASP A 222 -30.16 -13.93 -8.99
C ASP A 222 -29.75 -13.35 -7.62
N ASN A 223 -28.53 -12.84 -7.51
CA ASN A 223 -27.97 -12.23 -6.29
C ASN A 223 -27.36 -10.85 -6.60
N ILE A 224 -28.12 -9.79 -6.31
CA ILE A 224 -27.71 -8.42 -6.61
C ILE A 224 -26.57 -7.95 -5.70
N ASP A 225 -26.56 -8.31 -4.43
CA ASP A 225 -25.49 -7.95 -3.51
C ASP A 225 -24.15 -8.51 -4.01
N LYS A 226 -24.14 -9.77 -4.46
CA LYS A 226 -22.99 -10.39 -5.07
C LYS A 226 -22.61 -9.71 -6.39
N PHE A 227 -23.58 -9.31 -7.20
CA PHE A 227 -23.31 -8.60 -8.46
C PHE A 227 -22.65 -7.25 -8.19
N GLN A 228 -23.15 -6.46 -7.23
CA GLN A 228 -22.53 -5.21 -6.79
C GLN A 228 -21.10 -5.43 -6.26
N GLU A 229 -20.89 -6.46 -5.43
CA GLU A 229 -19.56 -6.85 -4.94
C GLU A 229 -18.58 -7.13 -6.09
N LYS A 230 -19.05 -7.85 -7.12
CA LYS A 230 -18.21 -8.21 -8.26
C LYS A 230 -17.89 -7.01 -9.16
N ILE A 231 -18.85 -6.10 -9.36
CA ILE A 231 -18.59 -4.82 -10.06
C ILE A 231 -17.54 -3.99 -9.27
N TRP A 232 -17.71 -3.92 -7.92
CA TRP A 232 -16.71 -3.26 -7.08
C TRP A 232 -15.33 -3.94 -7.20
N GLY A 233 -15.30 -5.27 -7.29
CA GLY A 233 -14.08 -6.05 -7.51
C GLY A 233 -13.38 -5.70 -8.84
N VAL A 234 -14.15 -5.41 -9.90
CA VAL A 234 -13.60 -4.89 -11.19
C VAL A 234 -13.12 -3.45 -11.02
N ALA A 235 -13.94 -2.59 -10.41
CA ALA A 235 -13.66 -1.18 -10.23
C ALA A 235 -12.32 -0.93 -9.52
N ARG A 236 -12.09 -1.61 -8.38
CA ARG A 236 -10.89 -1.44 -7.55
C ARG A 236 -9.58 -1.80 -8.23
N ILE A 237 -9.62 -2.57 -9.32
CA ILE A 237 -8.43 -3.06 -10.01
C ILE A 237 -8.23 -2.43 -11.40
N ALA A 238 -9.24 -1.76 -11.94
CA ALA A 238 -9.21 -1.22 -13.30
C ALA A 238 -8.01 -0.30 -13.53
N ARG A 239 -7.85 0.71 -12.69
CA ARG A 239 -6.74 1.68 -12.80
C ARG A 239 -5.38 1.05 -12.60
N SER A 240 -5.21 0.17 -11.63
CA SER A 240 -3.94 -0.54 -11.40
C SER A 240 -3.59 -1.50 -12.54
N SER A 241 -4.58 -1.97 -13.29
CA SER A 241 -4.40 -2.72 -14.54
C SER A 241 -3.97 -1.83 -15.72
N GLY A 242 -3.96 -0.50 -15.55
CA GLY A 242 -3.63 0.47 -16.61
C GLY A 242 -4.81 0.83 -17.48
N ILE A 243 -6.04 0.52 -17.08
CA ILE A 243 -7.27 0.89 -17.79
C ILE A 243 -7.81 2.19 -17.21
N ASP A 244 -7.92 3.19 -18.06
CA ASP A 244 -8.52 4.49 -17.70
C ASP A 244 -10.05 4.42 -17.83
N ALA A 245 -10.67 3.68 -16.89
CA ALA A 245 -12.11 3.54 -16.78
C ALA A 245 -12.56 3.75 -15.34
N ASN A 246 -13.55 4.61 -15.14
CA ASN A 246 -14.17 4.81 -13.81
C ASN A 246 -15.34 3.85 -13.63
N VAL A 247 -15.06 2.57 -13.42
CA VAL A 247 -16.08 1.53 -13.20
C VAL A 247 -16.91 1.81 -11.93
N TYR A 248 -16.36 2.54 -10.95
CA TYR A 248 -17.11 2.94 -9.75
C TYR A 248 -18.38 3.75 -10.04
N ARG A 249 -18.42 4.52 -11.16
CA ARG A 249 -19.60 5.32 -11.54
C ARG A 249 -20.88 4.50 -11.72
N HIS A 250 -20.76 3.20 -11.96
CA HIS A 250 -21.90 2.28 -12.12
C HIS A 250 -22.46 1.77 -10.79
N LEU A 251 -21.83 2.13 -9.67
CA LEU A 251 -22.23 1.72 -8.33
C LEU A 251 -22.79 2.90 -7.52
N PRO A 252 -23.84 2.68 -6.72
CA PRO A 252 -24.26 3.62 -5.70
C PRO A 252 -23.16 3.87 -4.66
N GLU A 253 -23.12 5.07 -4.10
CA GLU A 253 -22.09 5.43 -3.11
C GLU A 253 -22.12 4.57 -1.85
N ASP A 254 -23.27 4.08 -1.43
CA ASP A 254 -23.39 3.19 -0.27
C ASP A 254 -22.74 1.81 -0.52
N VAL A 255 -22.75 1.31 -1.76
CA VAL A 255 -22.01 0.12 -2.17
C VAL A 255 -20.51 0.38 -2.12
N ILE A 256 -20.07 1.51 -2.66
CA ILE A 256 -18.65 1.91 -2.68
C ILE A 256 -18.14 2.05 -1.24
N TYR A 257 -18.87 2.77 -0.38
CA TYR A 257 -18.52 2.95 1.03
C TYR A 257 -18.47 1.61 1.79
N LYS A 258 -19.47 0.74 1.62
CA LYS A 258 -19.54 -0.57 2.28
C LYS A 258 -18.28 -1.40 2.04
N TRP A 259 -17.85 -1.50 0.79
CA TRP A 259 -16.68 -2.31 0.44
C TRP A 259 -15.36 -1.62 0.75
N TRP A 260 -15.31 -0.29 0.68
CA TRP A 260 -14.19 0.49 1.20
C TRP A 260 -14.03 0.26 2.72
N ASP A 261 -15.09 0.45 3.51
CA ASP A 261 -15.04 0.28 4.98
C ASP A 261 -14.64 -1.14 5.37
N TYR A 262 -15.21 -2.15 4.69
CA TYR A 262 -14.84 -3.55 4.90
C TYR A 262 -13.32 -3.76 4.69
N ASN A 263 -12.78 -3.35 3.55
CA ASN A 263 -11.37 -3.58 3.21
C ASN A 263 -10.42 -2.73 4.06
N ASN A 264 -10.80 -1.50 4.37
CA ASN A 264 -10.03 -0.61 5.24
C ASN A 264 -9.90 -1.20 6.65
N ARG A 265 -11.00 -1.67 7.24
CA ARG A 265 -10.97 -2.37 8.54
C ARG A 265 -10.21 -3.70 8.47
N GLU A 266 -10.41 -4.49 7.42
CA GLU A 266 -9.71 -5.77 7.25
C GLU A 266 -8.19 -5.58 7.25
N LEU A 267 -7.69 -4.60 6.50
CA LEU A 267 -6.26 -4.29 6.45
C LEU A 267 -5.74 -3.84 7.80
N TYR A 268 -6.39 -2.86 8.40
CA TYR A 268 -5.93 -2.31 9.65
C TYR A 268 -5.93 -3.35 10.78
N ILE A 269 -7.04 -4.05 10.99
CA ILE A 269 -7.19 -4.98 12.13
C ILE A 269 -6.23 -6.17 12.03
N ARG A 270 -5.85 -6.58 10.82
CA ARG A 270 -4.95 -7.70 10.59
C ARG A 270 -3.48 -7.32 10.56
N GLN A 271 -3.14 -6.07 10.20
CA GLN A 271 -1.77 -5.70 9.89
C GLN A 271 -1.19 -4.63 10.81
N CYS A 272 -2.05 -3.81 11.42
CA CYS A 272 -1.65 -2.63 12.14
C CYS A 272 -1.75 -2.82 13.67
N ASN A 273 -1.60 -1.71 14.36
CA ASN A 273 -1.56 -1.63 15.82
C ASN A 273 -2.97 -1.55 16.41
N SER A 274 -3.85 -2.52 16.03
CA SER A 274 -5.22 -2.53 16.54
C SER A 274 -5.24 -2.80 18.05
N VAL A 275 -6.25 -2.27 18.74
CA VAL A 275 -6.50 -2.57 20.15
C VAL A 275 -6.68 -4.08 20.36
N GLU A 276 -7.30 -4.76 19.39
CA GLU A 276 -7.69 -6.17 19.49
C GLU A 276 -6.52 -7.14 19.26
N PHE A 277 -5.70 -6.89 18.24
CA PHE A 277 -4.67 -7.85 17.81
C PHE A 277 -3.27 -7.26 17.65
N GLY A 278 -3.10 -5.95 17.85
CA GLY A 278 -1.84 -5.26 17.62
C GLY A 278 -0.67 -5.87 18.39
N ALA A 279 -0.86 -6.24 19.65
CA ALA A 279 0.20 -6.86 20.46
C ALA A 279 0.71 -8.18 19.84
N GLU A 280 -0.18 -9.02 19.32
CA GLU A 280 0.19 -10.27 18.64
C GLU A 280 0.86 -9.99 17.29
N ARG A 281 0.29 -9.08 16.50
CA ARG A 281 0.83 -8.73 15.18
C ARG A 281 2.22 -8.09 15.27
N MET A 282 2.45 -7.24 16.26
CA MET A 282 3.76 -6.60 16.46
C MET A 282 4.86 -7.59 16.84
N LYS A 283 4.53 -8.73 17.46
CA LYS A 283 5.52 -9.78 17.73
C LYS A 283 6.03 -10.43 16.46
N SER A 284 5.19 -10.67 15.47
CA SER A 284 5.58 -11.38 14.23
C SER A 284 6.48 -10.52 13.32
N ILE A 285 6.37 -9.19 13.35
CA ILE A 285 7.19 -8.29 12.50
C ILE A 285 8.60 -8.05 13.06
N ARG A 286 8.89 -8.43 14.30
CA ARG A 286 10.22 -8.23 14.93
C ARG A 286 11.41 -8.71 14.11
N PRO A 287 11.36 -9.85 13.40
CA PRO A 287 12.47 -10.28 12.54
C PRO A 287 12.85 -9.24 11.48
N LEU A 288 11.87 -8.60 10.83
CA LEU A 288 12.13 -7.52 9.87
C LEU A 288 12.76 -6.30 10.55
N VAL A 289 12.22 -5.88 11.68
CA VAL A 289 12.75 -4.74 12.45
C VAL A 289 14.20 -5.00 12.88
N ASN A 290 14.49 -6.20 13.40
CA ASN A 290 15.84 -6.59 13.81
C ASN A 290 16.81 -6.63 12.63
N ASP A 291 16.39 -7.11 11.47
CA ASP A 291 17.20 -7.13 10.27
C ASP A 291 17.54 -5.72 9.79
N ILE A 292 16.56 -4.80 9.78
CA ILE A 292 16.77 -3.39 9.45
C ILE A 292 17.78 -2.74 10.41
N VAL A 293 17.60 -2.92 11.72
CA VAL A 293 18.52 -2.35 12.73
C VAL A 293 19.93 -2.90 12.57
N LYS A 294 20.09 -4.22 12.43
CA LYS A 294 21.38 -4.88 12.26
C LYS A 294 22.13 -4.40 11.01
N LYS A 295 21.42 -4.33 9.87
CA LYS A 295 22.00 -3.89 8.60
C LYS A 295 22.36 -2.41 8.59
N ALA A 296 21.54 -1.57 9.22
CA ALA A 296 21.85 -0.16 9.38
C ALA A 296 23.10 0.05 10.25
N ASP A 297 23.22 -0.62 11.40
CA ASP A 297 24.40 -0.53 12.25
C ASP A 297 25.67 -1.05 11.53
N GLU A 298 25.57 -2.14 10.76
CA GLU A 298 26.67 -2.63 9.90
C GLU A 298 27.08 -1.58 8.86
N ALA A 299 26.13 -1.04 8.10
CA ALA A 299 26.41 -0.05 7.06
C ALA A 299 27.01 1.22 7.64
N LEU A 300 26.51 1.71 8.78
CA LEU A 300 27.00 2.91 9.45
C LEU A 300 28.40 2.72 10.05
N SER A 301 28.74 1.52 10.56
CA SER A 301 30.05 1.25 11.14
C SER A 301 31.12 0.97 10.10
N THR A 302 30.79 0.28 9.01
CA THR A 302 31.75 -0.14 8.00
C THR A 302 31.87 0.83 6.82
N GLY A 303 30.82 1.60 6.53
CA GLY A 303 30.70 2.40 5.31
C GLY A 303 30.63 1.55 4.03
N ARG A 304 30.41 0.23 4.15
CA ARG A 304 30.40 -0.70 3.01
C ARG A 304 29.20 -0.51 2.09
N TYR A 305 28.02 -0.26 2.65
CA TYR A 305 26.78 -0.12 1.90
C TYR A 305 26.28 1.33 1.90
N SER A 306 25.85 1.81 0.74
CA SER A 306 25.16 3.10 0.59
C SER A 306 23.67 2.99 0.88
N ALA A 307 23.06 1.86 0.58
CA ALA A 307 21.65 1.59 0.86
C ALA A 307 21.38 0.10 1.04
N ASP A 308 20.28 -0.18 1.76
CA ASP A 308 19.61 -1.47 1.80
C ASP A 308 18.18 -1.29 1.25
N LEU A 309 17.84 -2.03 0.19
CA LEU A 309 16.54 -1.94 -0.48
C LEU A 309 15.81 -3.26 -0.32
N LYS A 310 14.60 -3.22 0.26
CA LYS A 310 13.74 -4.39 0.40
C LYS A 310 12.48 -4.23 -0.44
N PHE A 311 12.06 -5.29 -1.14
CA PHE A 311 10.85 -5.32 -1.95
C PHE A 311 9.95 -6.47 -1.50
N GLY A 312 8.72 -6.12 -1.09
CA GLY A 312 7.78 -7.06 -0.51
C GLY A 312 6.33 -6.67 -0.71
N HIS A 313 5.56 -6.79 0.35
CA HIS A 313 4.11 -6.68 0.34
C HIS A 313 3.59 -5.59 1.29
N ASP A 314 2.29 -5.28 1.19
CA ASP A 314 1.60 -4.29 2.02
C ASP A 314 1.57 -4.67 3.51
N TYR A 315 1.32 -5.95 3.80
CA TYR A 315 1.16 -6.41 5.18
C TYR A 315 2.42 -6.26 6.04
N PRO A 316 3.66 -6.61 5.63
CA PRO A 316 4.84 -6.30 6.44
C PRO A 316 5.14 -4.80 6.52
N LEU A 317 4.84 -4.04 5.47
CA LEU A 317 5.06 -2.59 5.46
C LEU A 317 4.17 -1.89 6.49
N LEU A 318 2.86 -2.22 6.52
CA LEU A 318 1.92 -1.68 7.50
C LEU A 318 2.32 -2.06 8.93
N SER A 319 2.73 -3.32 9.14
CA SER A 319 3.18 -3.77 10.46
C SER A 319 4.48 -3.12 10.88
N LEU A 320 5.41 -2.85 9.95
CA LEU A 320 6.65 -2.13 10.22
C LEU A 320 6.35 -0.67 10.62
N ALA A 321 5.49 0.03 9.88
CA ALA A 321 5.05 1.39 10.21
C ALA A 321 4.34 1.44 11.57
N SER A 322 3.52 0.44 11.86
CA SER A 322 2.83 0.28 13.14
C SER A 322 3.78 -0.01 14.30
N TYR A 323 4.77 -0.88 14.10
CA TYR A 323 5.79 -1.18 15.11
C TYR A 323 6.62 0.05 15.46
N LEU A 324 6.94 0.86 14.47
CA LEU A 324 7.65 2.14 14.64
C LEU A 324 6.75 3.27 15.15
N HIS A 325 5.44 3.05 15.29
CA HIS A 325 4.46 4.10 15.65
C HIS A 325 4.56 5.35 14.78
N LEU A 326 4.72 5.16 13.47
CA LEU A 326 4.74 6.29 12.54
C LEU A 326 3.37 6.99 12.55
N SER A 327 3.38 8.29 12.81
CA SER A 327 2.15 9.10 12.96
C SER A 327 1.22 8.97 11.76
N GLY A 328 -0.08 8.79 12.02
CA GLY A 328 -1.13 8.62 11.01
C GLY A 328 -1.22 7.23 10.38
N VAL A 329 -0.15 6.42 10.43
CA VAL A 329 -0.13 5.04 9.91
C VAL A 329 -0.12 4.02 11.04
N GLY A 330 0.72 4.23 12.03
CA GLY A 330 0.98 3.31 13.15
C GLY A 330 0.23 3.64 14.44
N ASP A 331 -0.76 4.51 14.42
CA ASP A 331 -1.57 4.87 15.57
C ASP A 331 -2.35 3.67 16.11
N VAL A 332 -2.59 3.63 17.42
CA VAL A 332 -3.41 2.58 18.04
C VAL A 332 -4.88 2.94 17.91
N VAL A 333 -5.65 2.09 17.24
CA VAL A 333 -7.07 2.33 16.93
C VAL A 333 -7.90 1.07 17.20
N SER A 334 -9.10 1.23 17.74
CA SER A 334 -10.07 0.14 17.89
C SER A 334 -10.84 -0.12 16.60
N PHE A 335 -11.40 -1.32 16.46
CA PHE A 335 -12.17 -1.72 15.26
C PHE A 335 -13.23 -0.71 14.84
N ASP A 336 -13.97 -0.16 15.82
CA ASP A 336 -15.06 0.79 15.53
C ASP A 336 -14.55 2.16 15.06
N GLU A 337 -13.37 2.59 15.50
CA GLU A 337 -12.78 3.89 15.16
C GLU A 337 -12.01 3.89 13.83
N ILE A 338 -11.71 2.73 13.25
CA ILE A 338 -10.88 2.62 12.04
C ILE A 338 -11.33 3.56 10.91
N PRO A 339 -12.63 3.62 10.51
CA PRO A 339 -13.04 4.43 9.37
C PRO A 339 -12.84 5.94 9.56
N THR A 340 -12.73 6.39 10.80
CA THR A 340 -12.60 7.82 11.13
C THR A 340 -11.18 8.23 11.48
N ARG A 341 -10.33 7.29 11.94
CA ARG A 341 -8.98 7.56 12.43
C ARG A 341 -7.88 7.01 11.54
N TRP A 342 -8.21 6.02 10.71
CA TRP A 342 -7.27 5.40 9.78
C TRP A 342 -7.91 5.32 8.38
N ASN A 343 -8.00 6.46 7.72
CA ASN A 343 -8.70 6.62 6.44
C ASN A 343 -7.90 7.41 5.38
N ASP A 344 -6.64 7.70 5.65
CA ASP A 344 -5.77 8.35 4.67
C ASP A 344 -5.53 7.39 3.48
N PRO A 345 -5.89 7.77 2.24
CA PRO A 345 -5.67 6.94 1.06
C PRO A 345 -4.20 6.61 0.83
N MET A 346 -3.28 7.43 1.38
CA MET A 346 -1.85 7.19 1.28
C MET A 346 -1.30 6.22 2.34
N ASN A 347 -2.16 5.63 3.19
CA ASN A 347 -1.68 4.65 4.15
C ASN A 347 -1.14 3.38 3.49
N ILE A 348 -1.73 2.93 2.38
CA ILE A 348 -1.29 1.70 1.71
C ILE A 348 -1.66 1.60 0.22
N PRO A 349 -1.42 2.61 -0.62
CA PRO A 349 -1.54 2.43 -2.06
C PRO A 349 -0.56 1.37 -2.59
N LEU A 350 -0.71 0.98 -3.85
CA LEU A 350 0.31 0.19 -4.54
C LEU A 350 1.64 0.97 -4.57
N ALA A 351 2.78 0.31 -4.65
CA ALA A 351 4.12 0.89 -4.55
C ALA A 351 4.42 1.67 -3.24
N SER A 352 3.57 1.55 -2.20
CA SER A 352 3.85 2.15 -0.88
C SER A 352 5.23 1.80 -0.38
N ASN A 353 5.89 2.75 0.26
CA ASN A 353 7.24 2.55 0.74
C ASN A 353 7.56 3.32 2.02
N LEU A 354 8.50 2.79 2.78
CA LEU A 354 9.16 3.45 3.90
C LEU A 354 10.63 3.63 3.58
N GLN A 355 11.12 4.86 3.71
CA GLN A 355 12.52 5.20 3.62
C GLN A 355 12.99 5.70 4.99
N ILE A 356 14.04 5.08 5.53
CA ILE A 356 14.72 5.49 6.77
C ILE A 356 16.05 6.07 6.35
N ILE A 357 16.21 7.39 6.47
CA ILE A 357 17.37 8.11 5.96
C ILE A 357 18.29 8.49 7.13
N PHE A 358 19.53 8.06 7.05
CA PHE A 358 20.54 8.25 8.08
C PHE A 358 21.52 9.36 7.72
N TYR A 359 21.80 10.22 8.70
CA TYR A 359 22.62 11.40 8.56
C TYR A 359 23.81 11.37 9.50
N ARG A 360 24.96 11.81 9.01
CA ARG A 360 26.20 11.92 9.80
C ARG A 360 26.76 13.33 9.72
N SER A 361 27.39 13.76 10.83
CA SER A 361 28.14 14.99 10.91
C SER A 361 29.60 14.71 11.26
N LYS A 362 30.55 15.49 10.71
CA LYS A 362 31.95 15.45 11.13
C LYS A 362 32.18 16.03 12.52
N LYS A 363 31.20 16.76 13.07
CA LYS A 363 31.29 17.47 14.35
C LYS A 363 30.57 16.80 15.49
N SER A 364 29.89 15.67 15.22
CA SER A 364 29.11 14.90 16.22
C SER A 364 29.30 13.41 16.00
N GLN A 365 29.31 12.66 17.08
CA GLN A 365 29.27 11.20 17.03
C GLN A 365 27.83 10.66 16.86
N ASP A 366 26.82 11.50 17.08
CA ASP A 366 25.44 11.12 16.94
C ASP A 366 25.10 10.90 15.46
N ILE A 367 24.45 9.79 15.15
CA ILE A 367 23.77 9.54 13.88
C ILE A 367 22.34 10.03 14.03
N LEU A 368 21.91 10.88 13.11
CA LEU A 368 20.51 11.29 13.03
C LEU A 368 19.77 10.45 11.99
N VAL A 369 18.48 10.27 12.20
CA VAL A 369 17.60 9.51 11.32
C VAL A 369 16.27 10.23 11.17
N LYS A 370 15.67 10.15 9.97
CA LYS A 370 14.27 10.52 9.72
C LYS A 370 13.55 9.46 8.93
N PHE A 371 12.23 9.48 9.00
CA PHE A 371 11.34 8.53 8.38
C PHE A 371 10.49 9.21 7.32
N VAL A 372 10.48 8.67 6.11
CA VAL A 372 9.63 9.12 5.00
C VAL A 372 8.76 7.94 4.59
N TYR A 373 7.45 8.11 4.71
CA TYR A 373 6.45 7.11 4.34
C TYR A 373 5.56 7.69 3.24
N ASN A 374 5.55 7.07 2.07
CA ASN A 374 4.76 7.51 0.91
C ASN A 374 4.91 9.01 0.61
N ASP A 375 6.15 9.46 0.39
CA ASP A 375 6.55 10.85 0.12
C ASP A 375 6.31 11.85 1.29
N GLU A 376 5.89 11.38 2.47
CA GLU A 376 5.66 12.25 3.63
C GLU A 376 6.65 11.96 4.77
N GLU A 377 7.21 13.02 5.37
CA GLU A 377 8.00 12.91 6.58
C GLU A 377 7.08 12.57 7.76
N ARG A 378 7.36 11.46 8.45
CA ARG A 378 6.56 10.98 9.59
C ARG A 378 7.33 11.05 10.89
N THR A 379 6.65 11.41 11.97
CA THR A 379 7.17 11.36 13.32
C THR A 379 6.86 10.03 13.98
N ILE A 380 7.60 9.70 15.04
CA ILE A 380 7.35 8.51 15.89
C ILE A 380 6.52 8.97 17.10
N ALA A 381 5.30 8.46 17.24
CA ALA A 381 4.49 8.74 18.41
C ALA A 381 5.14 8.15 19.68
N GLY A 382 5.32 8.99 20.69
CA GLY A 382 5.95 8.60 21.96
C GLY A 382 7.49 8.71 21.99
N LEU A 383 8.11 9.25 20.94
CA LEU A 383 9.53 9.59 20.90
C LEU A 383 9.73 11.04 20.46
N GLU A 384 10.47 11.83 21.26
CA GLU A 384 10.71 13.24 20.93
C GLU A 384 11.87 13.38 19.93
N PRO A 385 11.67 14.11 18.81
CA PRO A 385 12.75 14.40 17.87
C PRO A 385 13.74 15.40 18.47
N VAL A 386 15.00 15.28 18.10
CA VAL A 386 16.03 16.24 18.55
C VAL A 386 15.97 17.56 17.75
N SER A 387 15.41 17.53 16.54
CA SER A 387 15.22 18.72 15.69
C SER A 387 14.22 18.39 14.56
N GLY A 388 13.09 19.10 14.50
CA GLY A 388 12.08 18.90 13.46
C GLY A 388 11.57 17.45 13.42
N VAL A 389 11.98 16.71 12.39
CA VAL A 389 11.62 15.28 12.18
C VAL A 389 12.82 14.34 12.38
N TYR A 390 13.91 14.85 12.94
CA TYR A 390 15.16 14.11 13.12
C TYR A 390 15.28 13.54 14.53
N TYR A 391 15.62 12.26 14.62
CA TYR A 391 15.86 11.53 15.87
C TYR A 391 17.31 11.09 15.96
N LYS A 392 17.86 10.90 17.17
CA LYS A 392 19.09 10.14 17.34
C LYS A 392 18.81 8.67 17.05
N TRP A 393 19.66 8.03 16.26
CA TRP A 393 19.51 6.61 15.94
C TRP A 393 19.51 5.72 17.20
N ASN A 394 20.32 6.06 18.20
CA ASN A 394 20.33 5.31 19.47
C ASN A 394 19.00 5.41 20.22
N ASP A 395 18.32 6.57 20.19
CA ASP A 395 17.03 6.73 20.84
C ASP A 395 15.96 5.92 20.13
N VAL A 396 16.00 5.88 18.79
CA VAL A 396 15.12 5.00 18.01
C VAL A 396 15.38 3.53 18.31
N LYS A 397 16.65 3.09 18.44
CA LYS A 397 16.96 1.70 18.81
C LYS A 397 16.46 1.36 20.20
N ASN A 398 16.60 2.24 21.18
CA ASN A 398 16.06 2.05 22.51
C ASN A 398 14.55 1.93 22.50
N PHE A 399 13.85 2.84 21.82
CA PHE A 399 12.40 2.80 21.63
C PHE A 399 11.93 1.48 21.00
N VAL A 400 12.62 0.98 19.98
CA VAL A 400 12.34 -0.30 19.33
C VAL A 400 12.60 -1.48 20.27
N ASN A 401 13.66 -1.43 21.11
CA ASN A 401 14.02 -2.49 22.04
C ASN A 401 13.04 -2.58 23.23
N ASP A 402 12.62 -1.45 23.79
CA ASP A 402 11.66 -1.39 24.91
C ASP A 402 10.29 -2.00 24.56
N ARG A 403 10.01 -2.19 23.28
CA ARG A 403 8.79 -2.82 22.76
C ARG A 403 8.92 -4.33 22.52
N ARG A 404 10.05 -4.93 22.88
CA ARG A 404 10.28 -6.38 22.73
C ARG A 404 9.61 -7.22 23.84
N ASP A 405 9.22 -6.59 24.93
CA ASP A 405 8.52 -7.21 26.07
C ASP A 405 6.99 -7.04 25.95
#